data_c6fddadce5c3c2c6bfed897fdc85f4b4
#
_entry.id   c6fddadce5c3c2c6bfed897fdc85f4b4
#
_cell.length_a   1.000
_cell.length_b   1.000
_cell.length_c   1.000
_cell.angle_alpha   90.00
_cell.angle_beta   90.00
_cell.angle_gamma   90.00
#
_symmetry.space_group_name_H-M   'P 1'
#
loop_
_entity.id
_entity.type
_entity.pdbx_description
1 polymer ?
#
loop_
_entity_poly.entity_id
_entity_poly.type
_entity_poly.pdbx_seq_one_letter_code
_entity_poly.pdbx_strand_id
1 'polypeptide(L)'
;MMNALYQRVLAQSGRDVLDIGFGTGILTSRLYAQSCQIYGQDFSARMIELAQAKMPDARLYQGDFSKGLVPELCAQQYDAIVATYSLHHLSDAQKIDFLRALLPLLKQDGCTFIGDVAFRTREELEACRTAAGEDWDSDEIYFVYDELRPHFPALTFESFSHCTALLTLRK
;
A
#
# COMPACT_ATOMS: atom_id res chain seq x y z
N MET A 1 6.87 -11.15 3.45
CA MET A 1 5.79 -10.27 2.98
C MET A 1 6.07 -9.76 1.55
N MET A 2 7.10 -8.97 1.25
CA MET A 2 7.35 -8.37 -0.08
C MET A 2 7.32 -9.35 -1.28
N ASN A 3 7.94 -10.54 -1.15
CA ASN A 3 7.89 -11.53 -2.23
C ASN A 3 6.49 -12.09 -2.47
N ALA A 4 5.70 -12.30 -1.42
CA ALA A 4 4.32 -12.76 -1.55
C ALA A 4 3.46 -11.70 -2.24
N LEU A 5 3.59 -10.41 -1.86
CA LEU A 5 2.93 -9.29 -2.50
C LEU A 5 3.30 -9.23 -4.00
N TYR A 6 4.59 -9.26 -4.32
CA TYR A 6 5.08 -9.27 -5.70
C TYR A 6 4.42 -10.38 -6.55
N GLN A 7 4.38 -11.62 -6.04
CA GLN A 7 3.76 -12.74 -6.75
C GLN A 7 2.25 -12.55 -6.95
N ARG A 8 1.55 -11.96 -5.96
CA ARG A 8 0.11 -11.69 -6.06
C ARG A 8 -0.21 -10.62 -7.08
N VAL A 9 0.62 -9.57 -7.18
CA VAL A 9 0.46 -8.57 -8.24
C VAL A 9 0.66 -9.20 -9.61
N LEU A 10 1.69 -10.02 -9.80
CA LEU A 10 1.92 -10.71 -11.07
C LEU A 10 0.84 -11.74 -11.43
N ALA A 11 0.12 -12.25 -10.44
CA ALA A 11 -1.00 -13.17 -10.66
C ALA A 11 -2.29 -12.46 -11.09
N GLN A 12 -2.36 -11.11 -11.07
CA GLN A 12 -3.48 -10.38 -11.64
C GLN A 12 -3.53 -10.56 -13.15
N SER A 13 -4.73 -10.52 -13.73
CA SER A 13 -4.95 -10.69 -15.15
C SER A 13 -4.38 -9.55 -16.01
N GLY A 14 -4.29 -8.36 -15.45
CA GLY A 14 -3.75 -7.18 -16.10
C GLY A 14 -2.40 -6.74 -15.53
N ARG A 15 -1.89 -5.60 -16.01
CA ARG A 15 -0.54 -5.12 -15.72
C ARG A 15 -0.49 -3.64 -15.30
N ASP A 16 -1.63 -2.97 -15.14
CA ASP A 16 -1.67 -1.59 -14.65
C ASP A 16 -1.57 -1.58 -13.13
N VAL A 17 -0.46 -1.07 -12.60
CA VAL A 17 -0.14 -1.07 -11.17
C VAL A 17 0.05 0.35 -10.67
N LEU A 18 -0.73 0.73 -9.64
CA LEU A 18 -0.55 1.97 -8.89
C LEU A 18 0.20 1.66 -7.59
N ASP A 19 1.30 2.36 -7.33
CA ASP A 19 2.06 2.26 -6.08
C ASP A 19 1.98 3.57 -5.28
N ILE A 20 1.54 3.47 -4.04
CA ILE A 20 1.31 4.59 -3.13
C ILE A 20 2.41 4.65 -2.08
N GLY A 21 3.20 5.73 -2.12
CA GLY A 21 4.41 5.84 -1.29
C GLY A 21 5.49 4.86 -1.76
N PHE A 22 5.78 4.86 -3.07
CA PHE A 22 6.68 3.88 -3.69
C PHE A 22 8.15 4.00 -3.26
N GLY A 23 8.53 5.11 -2.59
CA GLY A 23 9.89 5.33 -2.15
C GLY A 23 10.89 5.25 -3.31
N THR A 24 11.97 4.49 -3.13
CA THR A 24 12.97 4.28 -4.19
C THR A 24 12.53 3.28 -5.26
N GLY A 25 11.28 2.81 -5.23
CA GLY A 25 10.73 1.87 -6.21
C GLY A 25 11.27 0.44 -6.11
N ILE A 26 11.58 -0.06 -4.91
CA ILE A 26 12.16 -1.42 -4.73
C ILE A 26 11.20 -2.50 -5.24
N LEU A 27 9.92 -2.41 -4.91
CA LEU A 27 8.91 -3.34 -5.39
C LEU A 27 8.58 -3.08 -6.85
N THR A 28 8.28 -1.82 -7.15
CA THR A 28 7.75 -1.40 -8.46
C THR A 28 8.74 -1.57 -9.59
N SER A 29 10.06 -1.36 -9.37
CA SER A 29 11.07 -1.64 -10.40
C SER A 29 11.14 -3.13 -10.80
N ARG A 30 10.86 -4.04 -9.86
CA ARG A 30 10.77 -5.48 -10.16
C ARG A 30 9.51 -5.81 -10.97
N LEU A 31 8.38 -5.13 -10.69
CA LEU A 31 7.14 -5.25 -11.46
C LEU A 31 7.30 -4.65 -12.86
N TYR A 32 7.95 -3.48 -12.96
CA TYR A 32 8.29 -2.83 -14.22
C TYR A 32 9.12 -3.74 -15.13
N ALA A 33 10.13 -4.45 -14.58
CA ALA A 33 10.92 -5.44 -15.31
C ALA A 33 10.11 -6.64 -15.82
N GLN A 34 8.88 -6.85 -15.31
CA GLN A 34 7.90 -7.84 -15.78
C GLN A 34 6.83 -7.22 -16.70
N SER A 35 7.15 -6.10 -17.30
CA SER A 35 6.28 -5.37 -18.24
C SER A 35 4.96 -4.87 -17.61
N CYS A 36 4.95 -4.61 -16.31
CA CYS A 36 3.85 -3.87 -15.68
C CYS A 36 3.96 -2.39 -16.06
N GLN A 37 2.80 -1.77 -16.33
CA GLN A 37 2.67 -0.33 -16.47
C GLN A 37 2.59 0.28 -15.07
N ILE A 38 3.60 1.06 -14.71
CA ILE A 38 3.73 1.59 -13.36
C ILE A 38 3.22 3.03 -13.29
N TYR A 39 2.37 3.26 -12.32
CA TYR A 39 1.86 4.54 -11.88
C TYR A 39 2.18 4.69 -10.41
N GLY A 40 2.47 5.88 -9.93
CA GLY A 40 2.77 6.04 -8.51
C GLY A 40 2.71 7.47 -8.03
N GLN A 41 2.52 7.59 -6.71
CA GLN A 41 2.59 8.86 -6.00
C GLN A 41 3.51 8.72 -4.79
N ASP A 42 4.41 9.67 -4.64
CA ASP A 42 5.28 9.82 -3.47
C ASP A 42 5.41 11.30 -3.11
N PHE A 43 5.57 11.64 -1.84
CA PHE A 43 5.73 13.04 -1.42
C PHE A 43 7.14 13.57 -1.68
N SER A 44 8.13 12.69 -1.77
CA SER A 44 9.55 13.03 -1.87
C SER A 44 10.01 13.13 -3.33
N ALA A 45 10.33 14.33 -3.79
CA ALA A 45 10.93 14.54 -5.12
C ALA A 45 12.19 13.68 -5.31
N ARG A 46 12.99 13.49 -4.25
CA ARG A 46 14.19 12.66 -4.31
C ARG A 46 13.88 11.17 -4.54
N MET A 47 12.83 10.64 -3.93
CA MET A 47 12.39 9.26 -4.18
C MET A 47 11.92 9.08 -5.62
N ILE A 48 11.19 10.06 -6.15
CA ILE A 48 10.74 10.07 -7.54
C ILE A 48 11.92 10.03 -8.51
N GLU A 49 12.94 10.87 -8.31
CA GLU A 49 14.16 10.85 -9.14
C GLU A 49 14.82 9.45 -9.15
N LEU A 50 14.99 8.85 -7.97
CA LEU A 50 15.61 7.54 -7.82
C LEU A 50 14.78 6.41 -8.44
N ALA A 51 13.47 6.48 -8.33
CA ALA A 51 12.56 5.52 -8.92
C ALA A 51 12.48 5.69 -10.45
N GLN A 52 12.38 6.94 -10.94
CA GLN A 52 12.33 7.25 -12.36
C GLN A 52 13.58 6.78 -13.12
N ALA A 53 14.76 6.87 -12.49
CA ALA A 53 16.00 6.36 -13.06
C ALA A 53 15.96 4.84 -13.30
N LYS A 54 15.19 4.09 -12.50
CA LYS A 54 15.00 2.63 -12.65
C LYS A 54 13.86 2.27 -13.60
N MET A 55 12.89 3.16 -13.75
CA MET A 55 11.64 2.95 -14.48
C MET A 55 11.35 4.17 -15.37
N PRO A 56 12.10 4.35 -16.50
CA PRO A 56 12.01 5.57 -17.31
C PRO A 56 10.60 5.87 -17.84
N ASP A 57 9.81 4.84 -18.16
CA ASP A 57 8.47 4.98 -18.73
C ASP A 57 7.36 4.97 -17.66
N ALA A 58 7.69 4.86 -16.35
CA ALA A 58 6.72 4.92 -15.29
C ALA A 58 6.13 6.34 -15.14
N ARG A 59 4.85 6.40 -14.80
CA ARG A 59 4.12 7.65 -14.57
C ARG A 59 4.11 7.96 -13.07
N LEU A 60 5.14 8.65 -12.61
CA LEU A 60 5.36 8.95 -11.20
C LEU A 60 5.07 10.42 -10.92
N TYR A 61 4.31 10.68 -9.86
CA TYR A 61 3.83 12.00 -9.50
C TYR A 61 4.24 12.37 -8.07
N GLN A 62 4.57 13.63 -7.87
CA GLN A 62 4.79 14.15 -6.53
C GLN A 62 3.46 14.54 -5.91
N GLY A 63 3.19 14.02 -4.70
CA GLY A 63 1.98 14.36 -3.96
C GLY A 63 1.95 13.73 -2.58
N ASP A 64 1.26 14.40 -1.68
CA ASP A 64 0.99 13.94 -0.32
C ASP A 64 -0.32 13.14 -0.31
N PHE A 65 -0.23 11.82 -0.26
CA PHE A 65 -1.41 10.95 -0.29
C PHE A 65 -2.31 11.08 0.96
N SER A 66 -1.83 11.70 2.04
CA SER A 66 -2.68 12.05 3.17
C SER A 66 -3.78 13.07 2.80
N LYS A 67 -3.57 13.79 1.69
CA LYS A 67 -4.51 14.74 1.07
C LYS A 67 -5.25 14.15 -0.14
N GLY A 68 -5.01 12.87 -0.44
CA GLY A 68 -5.56 12.16 -1.57
C GLY A 68 -4.57 11.95 -2.72
N LEU A 69 -5.05 11.33 -3.78
CA LEU A 69 -4.26 11.12 -5.00
C LEU A 69 -4.32 12.34 -5.91
N VAL A 70 -3.25 12.53 -6.68
CA VAL A 70 -3.25 13.54 -7.76
C VAL A 70 -4.30 13.19 -8.83
N PRO A 71 -4.90 14.20 -9.51
CA PRO A 71 -5.99 13.97 -10.47
C PRO A 71 -5.65 12.99 -11.58
N GLU A 72 -4.39 12.97 -12.03
CA GLU A 72 -3.90 12.11 -13.09
C GLU A 72 -4.03 10.62 -12.74
N LEU A 73 -3.88 10.26 -11.45
CA LEU A 73 -4.03 8.90 -10.96
C LEU A 73 -5.50 8.52 -10.72
N CYS A 74 -6.38 9.50 -10.54
CA CYS A 74 -7.81 9.27 -10.39
C CYS A 74 -8.54 9.09 -11.75
N ALA A 75 -7.87 9.37 -12.87
CA ALA A 75 -8.47 9.36 -14.20
C ALA A 75 -8.56 7.97 -14.84
N GLN A 76 -8.06 6.93 -14.19
CA GLN A 76 -8.02 5.57 -14.73
C GLN A 76 -8.23 4.50 -13.65
N GLN A 77 -8.29 3.24 -14.08
CA GLN A 77 -8.42 2.09 -13.19
C GLN A 77 -7.21 1.17 -13.30
N TYR A 78 -6.95 0.44 -12.23
CA TYR A 78 -5.76 -0.40 -12.04
C TYR A 78 -6.14 -1.85 -11.81
N ASP A 79 -5.28 -2.77 -12.27
CA ASP A 79 -5.38 -4.19 -11.96
C ASP A 79 -4.88 -4.49 -10.54
N ALA A 80 -3.88 -3.73 -10.10
CA ALA A 80 -3.39 -3.77 -8.72
C ALA A 80 -3.09 -2.36 -8.20
N ILE A 81 -3.46 -2.11 -6.94
CA ILE A 81 -2.99 -0.96 -6.18
C ILE A 81 -2.13 -1.51 -5.05
N VAL A 82 -0.93 -1.00 -4.88
CA VAL A 82 -0.01 -1.45 -3.84
C VAL A 82 0.38 -0.29 -2.93
N ALA A 83 0.59 -0.58 -1.67
CA ALA A 83 1.17 0.34 -0.69
C ALA A 83 2.06 -0.49 0.24
N THR A 84 3.34 -0.12 0.36
CA THR A 84 4.28 -0.88 1.19
C THR A 84 5.00 0.04 2.15
N TYR A 85 4.77 -0.18 3.45
CA TYR A 85 5.36 0.63 4.53
C TYR A 85 5.17 2.14 4.32
N SER A 86 3.93 2.54 3.97
CA SER A 86 3.60 3.94 3.67
C SER A 86 2.32 4.43 4.35
N LEU A 87 1.31 3.56 4.52
CA LEU A 87 0.01 4.00 5.02
C LEU A 87 -0.08 4.10 6.55
N HIS A 88 0.93 3.67 7.30
CA HIS A 88 1.03 3.89 8.74
C HIS A 88 1.20 5.37 9.12
N HIS A 89 1.49 6.26 8.16
CA HIS A 89 1.46 7.70 8.38
C HIS A 89 0.05 8.30 8.41
N LEU A 90 -0.97 7.53 8.05
CA LEU A 90 -2.38 7.96 8.10
C LEU A 90 -3.01 7.58 9.45
N SER A 91 -3.87 8.45 9.98
CA SER A 91 -4.75 8.08 11.10
C SER A 91 -5.74 6.97 10.66
N ASP A 92 -6.34 6.27 11.64
CA ASP A 92 -7.29 5.20 11.32
C ASP A 92 -8.49 5.69 10.50
N ALA A 93 -9.01 6.89 10.79
CA ALA A 93 -10.06 7.51 9.99
C ALA A 93 -9.59 7.80 8.55
N GLN A 94 -8.39 8.38 8.40
CA GLN A 94 -7.82 8.64 7.07
C GLN A 94 -7.57 7.35 6.28
N LYS A 95 -7.12 6.26 6.92
CA LYS A 95 -6.97 4.95 6.27
C LYS A 95 -8.30 4.46 5.69
N ILE A 96 -9.37 4.55 6.49
CA ILE A 96 -10.72 4.13 6.04
C ILE A 96 -11.16 4.95 4.83
N ASP A 97 -11.06 6.27 4.90
CA ASP A 97 -11.49 7.15 3.82
C ASP A 97 -10.62 6.97 2.57
N PHE A 98 -9.31 6.82 2.76
CA PHE A 98 -8.37 6.58 1.67
C PHE A 98 -8.63 5.24 0.96
N LEU A 99 -8.81 4.15 1.71
CA LEU A 99 -9.14 2.85 1.15
C LEU A 99 -10.48 2.86 0.40
N ARG A 100 -11.49 3.59 0.90
CA ARG A 100 -12.75 3.81 0.18
C ARG A 100 -12.54 4.53 -1.15
N ALA A 101 -11.66 5.54 -1.16
CA ALA A 101 -11.33 6.28 -2.38
C ALA A 101 -10.57 5.44 -3.42
N LEU A 102 -9.84 4.40 -3.00
CA LEU A 102 -9.14 3.48 -3.90
C LEU A 102 -10.06 2.46 -4.59
N LEU A 103 -11.15 2.04 -3.95
CA LEU A 103 -12.05 1.01 -4.49
C LEU A 103 -12.58 1.31 -5.91
N PRO A 104 -13.07 2.53 -6.24
CA PRO A 104 -13.52 2.84 -7.60
C PRO A 104 -12.39 2.85 -8.63
N LEU A 105 -11.13 2.98 -8.21
CA LEU A 105 -9.95 2.94 -9.05
C LEU A 105 -9.49 1.51 -9.39
N LEU A 106 -10.08 0.51 -8.77
CA LEU A 106 -9.86 -0.90 -9.15
C LEU A 106 -10.70 -1.28 -10.35
N LYS A 107 -10.11 -1.99 -11.29
CA LYS A 107 -10.83 -2.74 -12.32
C LYS A 107 -11.69 -3.83 -11.68
N GLN A 108 -12.54 -4.50 -12.46
CA GLN A 108 -13.54 -5.47 -11.94
C GLN A 108 -12.91 -6.56 -11.05
N ASP A 109 -11.77 -7.12 -11.44
CA ASP A 109 -11.07 -8.17 -10.71
C ASP A 109 -9.80 -7.66 -9.99
N GLY A 110 -9.68 -6.33 -9.89
CA GLY A 110 -8.51 -5.68 -9.30
C GLY A 110 -8.46 -5.84 -7.78
N CYS A 111 -7.24 -5.73 -7.25
CA CYS A 111 -6.98 -5.84 -5.81
C CYS A 111 -6.10 -4.71 -5.31
N THR A 112 -6.37 -4.26 -4.09
CA THR A 112 -5.42 -3.46 -3.31
C THR A 112 -4.63 -4.38 -2.38
N PHE A 113 -3.31 -4.26 -2.39
CA PHE A 113 -2.37 -5.00 -1.55
C PHE A 113 -1.60 -4.02 -0.66
N ILE A 114 -1.77 -4.14 0.66
CA ILE A 114 -1.11 -3.29 1.63
C ILE A 114 -0.17 -4.16 2.46
N GLY A 115 1.13 -3.97 2.27
CA GLY A 115 2.16 -4.61 3.07
C GLY A 115 2.72 -3.63 4.09
N ASP A 116 2.37 -3.80 5.36
CA ASP A 116 2.72 -2.82 6.39
C ASP A 116 2.89 -3.48 7.75
N VAL A 117 3.28 -2.68 8.75
CA VAL A 117 3.15 -3.07 10.15
C VAL A 117 1.66 -3.14 10.47
N ALA A 118 1.20 -4.34 10.78
CA ALA A 118 -0.21 -4.63 10.97
C ALA A 118 -0.43 -5.79 11.93
N PHE A 119 -1.45 -5.66 12.74
CA PHE A 119 -1.86 -6.61 13.78
C PHE A 119 -3.28 -7.09 13.50
N ARG A 120 -3.59 -8.29 13.95
CA ARG A 120 -4.96 -8.80 13.83
C ARG A 120 -5.89 -8.06 14.79
N THR A 121 -5.48 -7.94 16.06
CA THR A 121 -6.27 -7.30 17.12
C THR A 121 -5.53 -6.15 17.79
N ARG A 122 -6.25 -5.33 18.53
CA ARG A 122 -5.67 -4.24 19.33
C ARG A 122 -4.76 -4.79 20.44
N GLU A 123 -5.10 -5.92 21.00
CA GLU A 123 -4.30 -6.58 22.04
C GLU A 123 -2.93 -7.01 21.51
N GLU A 124 -2.84 -7.52 20.28
CA GLU A 124 -1.57 -7.87 19.63
C GLU A 124 -0.69 -6.62 19.41
N LEU A 125 -1.29 -5.51 19.00
CA LEU A 125 -0.60 -4.23 18.83
C LEU A 125 -0.04 -3.73 20.17
N GLU A 126 -0.85 -3.69 21.22
CA GLU A 126 -0.43 -3.21 22.55
C GLU A 126 0.63 -4.14 23.19
N ALA A 127 0.56 -5.44 22.95
CA ALA A 127 1.59 -6.38 23.38
C ALA A 127 2.93 -6.09 22.65
N CYS A 128 2.90 -5.85 21.35
CA CYS A 128 4.08 -5.49 20.55
C CYS A 128 4.65 -4.15 21.01
N ARG A 129 3.80 -3.13 21.23
CA ARG A 129 4.19 -1.83 21.76
C ARG A 129 4.90 -1.95 23.13
N THR A 130 4.34 -2.75 24.02
CA THR A 130 4.92 -2.98 25.33
C THR A 130 6.29 -3.67 25.24
N ALA A 131 6.43 -4.63 24.32
CA ALA A 131 7.68 -5.34 24.10
C ALA A 131 8.76 -4.46 23.44
N ALA A 132 8.38 -3.55 22.56
CA ALA A 132 9.28 -2.61 21.90
C ALA A 132 9.78 -1.51 22.86
N GLY A 133 8.97 -1.10 23.83
CA GLY A 133 9.35 -0.08 24.81
C GLY A 133 9.74 1.24 24.16
N GLU A 134 10.99 1.67 24.37
CA GLU A 134 11.53 2.94 23.84
C GLU A 134 11.76 2.89 22.31
N ASP A 135 11.86 1.72 21.71
CA ASP A 135 12.01 1.53 20.25
C ASP A 135 10.68 1.65 19.49
N TRP A 136 9.56 1.86 20.22
CA TRP A 136 8.26 2.05 19.59
C TRP A 136 8.15 3.43 18.94
N ASP A 137 7.87 3.46 17.63
CA ASP A 137 7.57 4.72 16.94
C ASP A 137 6.14 5.15 17.24
N SER A 138 5.99 6.22 18.04
CA SER A 138 4.69 6.79 18.43
C SER A 138 4.08 7.70 17.36
N ASP A 139 4.84 8.09 16.34
CA ASP A 139 4.37 8.93 15.26
C ASP A 139 3.71 8.11 14.13
N GLU A 140 3.90 6.78 14.18
CA GLU A 140 3.28 5.84 13.25
C GLU A 140 2.00 5.23 13.83
N ILE A 141 0.97 5.12 13.00
CA ILE A 141 -0.33 4.54 13.35
C ILE A 141 -0.49 3.23 12.57
N TYR A 142 -0.28 2.12 13.26
CA TYR A 142 -0.27 0.80 12.64
C TYR A 142 -1.68 0.26 12.40
N PHE A 143 -1.80 -0.66 11.47
CA PHE A 143 -3.08 -1.29 11.12
C PHE A 143 -3.55 -2.27 12.19
N VAL A 144 -4.85 -2.20 12.52
CA VAL A 144 -5.55 -3.24 13.29
C VAL A 144 -6.66 -3.81 12.40
N TYR A 145 -6.51 -5.06 11.99
CA TYR A 145 -7.40 -5.69 11.02
C TYR A 145 -8.85 -5.77 11.52
N ASP A 146 -9.08 -6.18 12.77
CA ASP A 146 -10.43 -6.35 13.32
C ASP A 146 -11.19 -5.01 13.44
N GLU A 147 -10.49 -3.88 13.47
CA GLU A 147 -11.08 -2.53 13.44
C GLU A 147 -11.40 -2.05 12.02
N LEU A 148 -10.64 -2.50 11.02
CA LEU A 148 -10.87 -2.17 9.61
C LEU A 148 -11.93 -3.06 8.96
N ARG A 149 -12.00 -4.33 9.33
CA ARG A 149 -12.88 -5.33 8.73
C ARG A 149 -14.36 -4.92 8.69
N PRO A 150 -14.95 -4.27 9.72
CA PRO A 150 -16.33 -3.81 9.66
C PRO A 150 -16.62 -2.81 8.52
N HIS A 151 -15.59 -2.04 8.10
CA HIS A 151 -15.70 -1.08 7.01
C HIS A 151 -15.46 -1.71 5.64
N PHE A 152 -14.77 -2.86 5.59
CA PHE A 152 -14.37 -3.57 4.36
C PHE A 152 -14.57 -5.08 4.51
N PRO A 153 -15.79 -5.60 4.29
CA PRO A 153 -16.08 -7.03 4.48
C PRO A 153 -15.24 -7.96 3.62
N ALA A 154 -14.74 -7.47 2.46
CA ALA A 154 -13.87 -8.22 1.55
C ALA A 154 -12.37 -8.12 1.91
N LEU A 155 -12.02 -7.41 3.00
CA LEU A 155 -10.64 -7.30 3.46
C LEU A 155 -10.18 -8.64 4.05
N THR A 156 -8.98 -9.07 3.66
CA THR A 156 -8.30 -10.24 4.24
C THR A 156 -6.98 -9.86 4.86
N PHE A 157 -6.51 -10.68 5.81
CA PHE A 157 -5.28 -10.47 6.57
C PHE A 157 -4.42 -11.73 6.54
N GLU A 158 -3.15 -11.57 6.22
CA GLU A 158 -2.16 -12.63 6.26
C GLU A 158 -0.89 -12.15 6.98
N SER A 159 -0.59 -12.77 8.11
CA SER A 159 0.58 -12.46 8.92
C SER A 159 1.86 -13.05 8.31
N PHE A 160 2.95 -12.28 8.32
CA PHE A 160 4.29 -12.69 7.88
C PHE A 160 5.34 -12.65 8.99
N SER A 161 5.07 -11.92 10.06
CA SER A 161 5.84 -11.91 11.30
C SER A 161 4.94 -11.48 12.46
N HIS A 162 5.50 -11.26 13.63
CA HIS A 162 4.77 -10.77 14.81
C HIS A 162 4.19 -9.35 14.62
N CYS A 163 4.71 -8.56 13.67
CA CYS A 163 4.27 -7.17 13.43
C CYS A 163 4.09 -6.82 11.95
N THR A 164 4.27 -7.76 11.02
CA THR A 164 4.15 -7.50 9.59
C THR A 164 3.08 -8.35 8.96
N ALA A 165 2.17 -7.74 8.22
CA ALA A 165 1.12 -8.45 7.51
C ALA A 165 0.89 -7.90 6.11
N LEU A 166 0.20 -8.68 5.30
CA LEU A 166 -0.37 -8.30 4.03
C LEU A 166 -1.88 -8.25 4.17
N LEU A 167 -2.44 -7.06 3.99
CA LEU A 167 -3.86 -6.82 3.85
C LEU A 167 -4.21 -6.84 2.37
N THR A 168 -5.27 -7.56 2.00
CA THR A 168 -5.76 -7.59 0.62
C THR A 168 -7.21 -7.19 0.59
N LEU A 169 -7.53 -6.14 -0.19
CA LEU A 169 -8.87 -5.62 -0.36
C LEU A 169 -9.29 -5.79 -1.83
N ARG A 170 -10.41 -6.46 -2.05
CA ARG A 170 -11.05 -6.63 -3.36
C ARG A 170 -12.22 -5.66 -3.51
N LYS A 171 -12.51 -5.35 -4.76
CA LYS A 171 -13.70 -4.58 -5.13
C LYS A 171 -14.96 -5.36 -4.82
#